data_edf2a772474552f52c76d60b1573f24b
#
_entry.id   edf2a772474552f52c76d60b1573f24b
#
_cell.length_a   1.000
_cell.length_b   1.000
_cell.length_c   1.000
_cell.angle_alpha   90.00
_cell.angle_beta   90.00
_cell.angle_gamma   90.00
#
_symmetry.space_group_name_H-M   'P 1'
#
loop_
_entity.id
_entity.type
_entity.pdbx_description
1 polymer ?
#
loop_
_entity_poly.entity_id
_entity_poly.type
_entity_poly.pdbx_seq_one_letter_code
_entity_poly.pdbx_strand_id
1 'polypeptide(L)'
;MTRAQVLKAAFRVLTLKLAKAKVPMVVTNHTYDVVGSMFPTKEMGGGSGLKYAASSIVYLSKKKEKDGTEVIGNIVHCKNHKSRLTIENKMVDVRLTYDKGLDRHYGLIDLAVKYDIFKSISCLLYTSPSPRDDL
;
A
#
# COMPACT_ATOMS: atom_id res chain seq x y z
N MET A 1 -20.53 3.92 -27.29
CA MET A 1 -20.04 3.25 -26.06
C MET A 1 -19.15 4.22 -25.30
N THR A 2 -19.39 4.37 -24.00
CA THR A 2 -18.52 5.21 -23.16
C THR A 2 -17.22 4.48 -22.85
N ARG A 3 -16.14 5.23 -22.61
CA ARG A 3 -14.80 4.68 -22.24
C ARG A 3 -14.89 3.68 -21.08
N ALA A 4 -15.73 3.96 -20.08
CA ALA A 4 -15.94 3.08 -18.93
C ALA A 4 -16.60 1.74 -19.29
N GLN A 5 -17.51 1.73 -20.25
CA GLN A 5 -18.16 0.50 -20.74
C GLN A 5 -17.17 -0.41 -21.47
N VAL A 6 -16.33 0.17 -22.33
CA VAL A 6 -15.29 -0.58 -23.05
C VAL A 6 -14.28 -1.21 -22.07
N LEU A 7 -13.80 -0.43 -21.11
CA LEU A 7 -12.89 -0.95 -20.08
C LEU A 7 -13.55 -2.06 -19.23
N LYS A 8 -14.80 -1.90 -18.83
CA LYS A 8 -15.54 -2.93 -18.09
C LYS A 8 -15.64 -4.24 -18.88
N ALA A 9 -15.96 -4.18 -20.17
CA ALA A 9 -16.03 -5.36 -21.03
C ALA A 9 -14.65 -6.02 -21.20
N ALA A 10 -13.60 -5.23 -21.46
CA ALA A 10 -12.24 -5.71 -21.61
C ALA A 10 -11.74 -6.43 -20.35
N PHE A 11 -11.88 -5.83 -19.18
CA PHE A 11 -11.45 -6.46 -17.92
C PHE A 11 -12.25 -7.72 -17.58
N ARG A 12 -13.54 -7.77 -17.94
CA ARG A 12 -14.35 -8.98 -17.74
C ARG A 12 -13.80 -10.18 -18.51
N VAL A 13 -13.39 -9.99 -19.75
CA VAL A 13 -12.81 -11.05 -20.59
C VAL A 13 -11.38 -11.38 -20.13
N LEU A 14 -10.60 -10.35 -19.87
CA LEU A 14 -9.17 -10.49 -19.50
C LEU A 14 -8.99 -11.25 -18.19
N THR A 15 -9.76 -10.93 -17.15
CA THR A 15 -9.66 -11.60 -15.85
C THR A 15 -9.96 -13.10 -15.94
N LEU A 16 -10.92 -13.50 -16.77
CA LEU A 16 -11.22 -14.93 -16.99
C LEU A 16 -10.06 -15.65 -17.67
N LYS A 17 -9.45 -15.04 -18.70
CA LYS A 17 -8.31 -15.61 -19.41
C LYS A 17 -7.08 -15.72 -18.51
N LEU A 18 -6.78 -14.67 -17.74
CA LEU A 18 -5.67 -14.65 -16.81
C LEU A 18 -5.82 -15.67 -15.68
N ALA A 19 -7.04 -15.81 -15.14
CA ALA A 19 -7.32 -16.82 -14.12
C ALA A 19 -7.10 -18.25 -14.64
N LYS A 20 -7.57 -18.56 -15.86
CA LYS A 20 -7.30 -19.87 -16.51
C LYS A 20 -5.82 -20.11 -16.76
N ALA A 21 -5.09 -19.08 -17.18
CA ALA A 21 -3.66 -19.15 -17.45
C ALA A 21 -2.79 -19.10 -16.18
N LYS A 22 -3.39 -18.81 -15.00
CA LYS A 22 -2.70 -18.59 -13.71
C LYS A 22 -1.63 -17.50 -13.78
N VAL A 23 -1.88 -16.44 -14.56
CA VAL A 23 -0.97 -15.31 -14.74
C VAL A 23 -1.42 -14.15 -13.87
N PRO A 24 -0.58 -13.63 -12.95
CA PRO A 24 -0.88 -12.44 -12.18
C PRO A 24 -0.80 -11.20 -13.08
N MET A 25 -1.66 -10.21 -12.80
CA MET A 25 -1.68 -8.93 -13.50
C MET A 25 -1.67 -7.77 -12.52
N VAL A 26 -0.78 -6.82 -12.73
CA VAL A 26 -0.73 -5.55 -12.01
C VAL A 26 -1.13 -4.42 -12.94
N VAL A 27 -2.06 -3.59 -12.49
CA VAL A 27 -2.56 -2.44 -13.27
C VAL A 27 -2.32 -1.16 -12.47
N THR A 28 -1.68 -0.19 -13.10
CA THR A 28 -1.54 1.15 -12.54
C THR A 28 -2.66 2.05 -13.05
N ASN A 29 -3.21 2.88 -12.17
CA ASN A 29 -4.29 3.80 -12.51
C ASN A 29 -4.12 5.12 -11.74
N HIS A 30 -4.83 6.16 -12.18
CA HIS A 30 -4.88 7.44 -11.51
C HIS A 30 -6.13 7.58 -10.65
N THR A 31 -6.01 8.34 -9.56
CA THR A 31 -7.14 8.75 -8.73
C THR A 31 -7.47 10.21 -9.00
N TYR A 32 -8.75 10.53 -8.97
CA TYR A 32 -9.29 11.87 -9.14
C TYR A 32 -10.07 12.26 -7.89
N ASP A 33 -9.99 13.53 -7.53
CA ASP A 33 -10.80 14.06 -6.43
C ASP A 33 -12.25 14.17 -6.87
N VAL A 34 -13.17 13.72 -6.02
CA VAL A 34 -14.61 13.78 -6.28
C VAL A 34 -15.10 15.20 -6.01
N VAL A 35 -15.49 15.89 -7.08
CA VAL A 35 -16.05 17.25 -6.99
C VAL A 35 -17.43 17.21 -6.34
N GLY A 36 -17.68 18.08 -5.35
CA GLY A 36 -18.97 18.16 -4.65
C GLY A 36 -19.14 17.27 -3.44
N SER A 37 -18.11 16.51 -3.05
CA SER A 37 -18.11 15.78 -1.79
C SER A 37 -17.77 16.69 -0.61
N MET A 38 -18.51 16.60 0.49
CA MET A 38 -18.21 17.32 1.75
C MET A 38 -16.86 16.94 2.34
N PHE A 39 -16.36 15.74 2.02
CA PHE A 39 -15.05 15.25 2.46
C PHE A 39 -14.18 14.96 1.24
N PRO A 40 -12.85 15.21 1.31
CA PRO A 40 -11.94 14.92 0.21
C PRO A 40 -11.86 13.41 -0.03
N THR A 41 -12.65 12.93 -0.97
CA THR A 41 -12.67 11.53 -1.41
C THR A 41 -11.99 11.40 -2.77
N LYS A 42 -11.15 10.38 -2.91
CA LYS A 42 -10.51 10.06 -4.18
C LYS A 42 -11.16 8.85 -4.82
N GLU A 43 -11.49 8.98 -6.10
CA GLU A 43 -11.99 7.88 -6.90
C GLU A 43 -11.02 7.47 -8.00
N MET A 44 -11.05 6.18 -8.30
CA MET A 44 -10.25 5.57 -9.35
C MET A 44 -10.89 5.84 -10.72
N GLY A 45 -10.10 6.26 -11.70
CA GLY A 45 -10.54 6.42 -13.08
C GLY A 45 -10.95 5.10 -13.72
N GLY A 46 -11.79 5.18 -14.77
CA GLY A 46 -12.20 4.00 -15.55
C GLY A 46 -13.47 3.30 -15.09
N GLY A 47 -14.19 3.87 -14.10
CA GLY A 47 -15.47 3.38 -13.64
C GLY A 47 -15.40 2.15 -12.74
N SER A 48 -16.59 1.66 -12.33
CA SER A 48 -16.73 0.57 -11.36
C SER A 48 -16.23 -0.80 -11.84
N GLY A 49 -16.09 -1.00 -13.16
CA GLY A 49 -15.69 -2.30 -13.72
C GLY A 49 -14.35 -2.81 -13.23
N LEU A 50 -13.36 -1.92 -13.11
CA LEU A 50 -12.03 -2.26 -12.60
C LEU A 50 -12.06 -2.57 -11.10
N LYS A 51 -12.87 -1.83 -10.32
CA LYS A 51 -13.05 -2.10 -8.87
C LYS A 51 -13.58 -3.52 -8.62
N TYR A 52 -14.50 -3.99 -9.45
CA TYR A 52 -15.06 -5.35 -9.32
C TYR A 52 -14.09 -6.43 -9.80
N ALA A 53 -13.35 -6.17 -10.86
CA ALA A 53 -12.41 -7.14 -11.43
C ALA A 53 -11.18 -7.37 -10.53
N ALA A 54 -10.67 -6.33 -9.89
CA ALA A 54 -9.46 -6.39 -9.08
C ALA A 54 -9.65 -7.22 -7.80
N SER A 55 -8.68 -8.07 -7.49
CA SER A 55 -8.60 -8.81 -6.22
C SER A 55 -8.13 -7.94 -5.07
N SER A 56 -7.19 -7.05 -5.33
CA SER A 56 -6.70 -6.07 -4.37
C SER A 56 -6.54 -4.71 -5.03
N ILE A 57 -6.86 -3.64 -4.30
CA ILE A 57 -6.70 -2.25 -4.73
C ILE A 57 -5.96 -1.52 -3.63
N VAL A 58 -4.80 -0.97 -3.97
CA VAL A 58 -3.97 -0.20 -3.05
C VAL A 58 -3.88 1.24 -3.55
N TYR A 59 -4.26 2.19 -2.73
CA TYR A 59 -4.06 3.61 -2.98
C TYR A 59 -2.71 4.04 -2.44
N LEU A 60 -1.95 4.69 -3.31
CA LEU A 60 -0.62 5.20 -2.99
C LEU A 60 -0.67 6.71 -2.88
N SER A 61 -0.22 7.25 -1.77
CA SER A 61 0.05 8.67 -1.61
C SER A 61 1.50 8.84 -1.17
N LYS A 62 2.14 9.92 -1.59
CA LYS A 62 3.55 10.18 -1.30
C LYS A 62 3.74 11.45 -0.50
N LYS A 63 4.66 11.41 0.46
CA LYS A 63 5.18 12.55 1.19
C LYS A 63 6.68 12.64 0.92
N LYS A 64 7.17 13.84 0.59
CA LYS A 64 8.61 14.07 0.41
C LYS A 64 9.32 13.95 1.76
N GLU A 65 10.40 13.19 1.79
CA GLU A 65 11.32 13.12 2.92
C GLU A 65 12.47 14.08 2.67
N LYS A 66 12.74 14.92 3.67
CA LYS A 66 13.79 15.94 3.60
C LYS A 66 14.81 15.70 4.70
N ASP A 67 16.07 15.92 4.36
CA ASP A 67 17.16 16.08 5.33
C ASP A 67 17.63 17.52 5.27
N GLY A 68 17.27 18.32 6.29
CA GLY A 68 17.43 19.77 6.24
C GLY A 68 16.61 20.40 5.09
N THR A 69 17.29 20.97 4.11
CA THR A 69 16.68 21.60 2.92
C THR A 69 16.59 20.68 1.72
N GLU A 70 17.35 19.59 1.70
CA GLU A 70 17.46 18.67 0.57
C GLU A 70 16.41 17.56 0.64
N VAL A 71 15.85 17.19 -0.52
CA VAL A 71 14.87 16.10 -0.63
C VAL A 71 15.63 14.81 -0.92
N ILE A 72 15.70 13.92 0.06
CA ILE A 72 16.43 12.66 -0.01
C ILE A 72 15.60 11.48 -0.53
N GLY A 73 14.29 11.61 -0.48
CA GLY A 73 13.41 10.52 -0.89
C GLY A 73 11.92 10.82 -0.71
N ASN A 74 11.14 9.77 -0.72
CA ASN A 74 9.70 9.83 -0.48
C ASN A 74 9.28 8.72 0.49
N ILE A 75 8.36 9.05 1.39
CA ILE A 75 7.58 8.07 2.13
C ILE A 75 6.27 7.86 1.37
N VAL A 76 6.01 6.63 0.97
CA VAL A 76 4.80 6.24 0.25
C VAL A 76 3.84 5.58 1.23
N HIS A 77 2.71 6.22 1.46
CA HIS A 77 1.62 5.68 2.26
C HIS A 77 0.76 4.78 1.39
N CYS A 78 0.78 3.48 1.66
CA CYS A 78 0.03 2.46 0.95
C CYS A 78 -1.23 2.12 1.74
N LYS A 79 -2.41 2.54 1.26
CA LYS A 79 -3.69 2.21 1.88
C LYS A 79 -4.37 1.09 1.11
N ASN A 80 -4.60 -0.04 1.75
CA ASN A 80 -5.38 -1.13 1.19
C ASN A 80 -6.87 -0.76 1.16
N HIS A 81 -7.38 -0.37 -0.03
CA HIS A 81 -8.76 0.08 -0.20
C HIS A 81 -9.73 -1.10 -0.38
N LYS A 82 -9.27 -2.14 -1.07
CA LYS A 82 -10.03 -3.37 -1.28
C LYS A 82 -9.08 -4.55 -1.24
N SER A 83 -9.48 -5.63 -0.60
CA SER A 83 -8.76 -6.88 -0.68
C SER A 83 -9.71 -8.06 -0.50
N ARG A 84 -9.51 -9.11 -1.30
CA ARG A 84 -10.18 -10.41 -1.13
C ARG A 84 -9.37 -11.35 -0.24
N LEU A 85 -8.11 -11.03 0.02
CA LEU A 85 -7.15 -11.92 0.69
C LEU A 85 -6.78 -11.45 2.10
N THR A 86 -6.90 -10.13 2.36
CA THR A 86 -6.47 -9.53 3.63
C THR A 86 -7.48 -8.51 4.13
N ILE A 87 -7.28 -8.04 5.36
CA ILE A 87 -8.13 -7.02 5.97
C ILE A 87 -8.01 -5.70 5.19
N GLU A 88 -9.15 -5.12 4.83
CA GLU A 88 -9.24 -3.81 4.19
C GLU A 88 -8.89 -2.66 5.14
N ASN A 89 -8.62 -1.49 4.59
CA ASN A 89 -8.28 -0.25 5.28
C ASN A 89 -6.98 -0.27 6.11
N LYS A 90 -6.15 -1.30 6.00
CA LYS A 90 -4.80 -1.26 6.56
C LYS A 90 -3.92 -0.28 5.79
N MET A 91 -3.08 0.42 6.53
CA MET A 91 -2.07 1.32 5.97
C MET A 91 -0.68 0.79 6.30
N VAL A 92 0.22 0.89 5.34
CA VAL A 92 1.63 0.56 5.48
C VAL A 92 2.43 1.66 4.80
N ASP A 93 3.45 2.13 5.48
CA ASP A 93 4.37 3.12 4.95
C ASP A 93 5.61 2.44 4.39
N VAL A 94 6.04 2.90 3.22
CA VAL A 94 7.21 2.40 2.51
C VAL A 94 8.13 3.57 2.21
N ARG A 95 9.40 3.44 2.57
CA ARG A 95 10.42 4.46 2.31
C ARG A 95 11.13 4.18 0.99
N LEU A 96 11.16 5.19 0.13
CA LEU A 96 11.84 5.15 -1.15
C LEU A 96 12.88 6.26 -1.19
N THR A 97 14.16 5.93 -1.06
CA THR A 97 15.27 6.89 -1.14
C THR A 97 15.78 6.97 -2.59
N TYR A 98 16.28 8.14 -2.98
CA TYR A 98 16.81 8.32 -4.34
C TYR A 98 18.13 7.57 -4.57
N ASP A 99 18.93 7.38 -3.52
CA ASP A 99 20.23 6.70 -3.61
C ASP A 99 20.10 5.18 -3.62
N LYS A 100 19.32 4.62 -2.66
CA LYS A 100 19.26 3.18 -2.39
C LYS A 100 17.97 2.52 -2.86
N GLY A 101 17.00 3.32 -3.35
CA GLY A 101 15.70 2.81 -3.76
C GLY A 101 14.84 2.40 -2.56
N LEU A 102 14.18 1.26 -2.66
CA LEU A 102 13.25 0.76 -1.65
C LEU A 102 13.97 0.31 -0.39
N ASP A 103 13.64 0.94 0.75
CA ASP A 103 14.12 0.53 2.07
C ASP A 103 13.31 -0.67 2.58
N ARG A 104 13.94 -1.83 2.62
CA ARG A 104 13.32 -3.10 3.04
C ARG A 104 13.09 -3.21 4.54
N HIS A 105 13.76 -2.37 5.32
CA HIS A 105 13.74 -2.45 6.78
C HIS A 105 12.92 -1.32 7.42
N TYR A 106 12.38 -0.44 6.61
CA TYR A 106 11.57 0.67 7.11
C TYR A 106 10.35 0.16 7.88
N GLY A 107 10.18 0.66 9.12
CA GLY A 107 9.08 0.26 10.01
C GLY A 107 9.27 -1.07 10.75
N LEU A 108 10.38 -1.79 10.55
CA LEU A 108 10.64 -3.04 11.30
C LEU A 108 10.82 -2.80 12.79
N ILE A 109 11.41 -1.68 13.19
CA ILE A 109 11.59 -1.33 14.61
C ILE A 109 10.23 -1.14 15.28
N ASP A 110 9.34 -0.37 14.67
CA ASP A 110 7.99 -0.14 15.20
C ASP A 110 7.20 -1.45 15.30
N LEU A 111 7.40 -2.32 14.31
CA LEU A 111 6.79 -3.64 14.29
C LEU A 111 7.33 -4.54 15.39
N ALA A 112 8.64 -4.52 15.63
CA ALA A 112 9.29 -5.29 16.66
C ALA A 112 8.86 -4.84 18.08
N VAL A 113 8.69 -3.54 18.29
CA VAL A 113 8.12 -2.99 19.53
C VAL A 113 6.66 -3.41 19.69
N LYS A 114 5.87 -3.36 18.62
CA LYS A 114 4.46 -3.76 18.63
C LYS A 114 4.24 -5.24 18.98
N TYR A 115 5.19 -6.11 18.62
CA TYR A 115 5.13 -7.54 18.92
C TYR A 115 5.99 -7.94 20.14
N ASP A 116 6.37 -6.97 20.99
CA ASP A 116 7.15 -7.18 22.21
C ASP A 116 8.52 -7.87 21.99
N ILE A 117 9.04 -7.83 20.78
CA ILE A 117 10.40 -8.31 20.46
C ILE A 117 11.43 -7.33 21.02
N PHE A 118 11.16 -6.03 20.90
CA PHE A 118 11.94 -4.97 21.51
C PHE A 118 11.12 -4.21 22.54
N LYS A 119 11.72 -3.89 23.69
CA LYS A 119 11.14 -2.98 24.68
C LYS A 119 11.76 -1.61 24.51
N SER A 120 10.93 -0.59 24.34
CA SER A 120 11.37 0.80 24.31
C SER A 120 11.31 1.36 25.74
N ILE A 121 12.47 1.70 26.29
CA ILE A 121 12.58 2.39 27.58
C ILE A 121 13.23 3.74 27.32
N SER A 122 12.43 4.78 27.32
CA SER A 122 12.87 6.14 26.94
C SER A 122 13.45 6.18 25.52
N CYS A 123 14.73 6.53 25.36
CA CYS A 123 15.41 6.60 24.07
C CYS A 123 16.16 5.31 23.67
N LEU A 124 16.09 4.25 24.48
CA LEU A 124 16.83 3.01 24.26
C LEU A 124 15.91 1.86 23.89
N LEU A 125 16.38 1.02 22.97
CA LEU A 125 15.70 -0.21 22.56
C LEU A 125 16.45 -1.41 23.17
N TYR A 126 15.71 -2.29 23.85
CA TYR A 126 16.22 -3.53 24.39
C TYR A 126 15.55 -4.72 23.73
N THR A 127 16.29 -5.79 23.50
CA THR A 127 15.73 -7.09 23.15
C THR A 127 15.02 -7.67 24.37
N SER A 128 13.86 -8.29 24.17
CA SER A 128 13.23 -9.08 25.23
C SER A 128 14.17 -10.23 25.60
N PRO A 129 14.42 -10.51 26.91
CA PRO A 129 15.21 -11.66 27.30
C PRO A 129 14.61 -12.94 26.70
N SER A 130 15.46 -13.81 26.19
CA SER A 130 15.04 -15.09 25.67
C SER A 130 14.46 -15.94 26.81
N PRO A 131 13.37 -16.70 26.60
CA PRO A 131 12.82 -17.60 27.62
C PRO A 131 13.79 -18.72 28.07
N ARG A 132 14.99 -18.79 27.48
CA ARG A 132 16.03 -19.76 27.83
C ARG A 132 17.03 -19.25 28.86
N ASP A 133 16.97 -17.98 29.22
CA ASP A 133 17.93 -17.36 30.15
C ASP A 133 17.45 -17.47 31.61
N ASP A 134 16.32 -18.13 31.87
CA ASP A 134 15.74 -18.36 33.21
C ASP A 134 16.00 -19.81 33.74
N LEU A 135 17.08 -20.46 33.31
CA LEU A 135 17.51 -21.76 33.82
C LEU A 135 18.86 -21.67 34.55
#